data_6211fd8e01de71fa91c288f43c5f42c3
#
_entry.id   6211fd8e01de71fa91c288f43c5f42c3
#
_cell.length_a   1.000
_cell.length_b   1.000
_cell.length_c   1.000
_cell.angle_alpha   90.00
_cell.angle_beta   90.00
_cell.angle_gamma   90.00
#
_symmetry.space_group_name_H-M   'P 1'
#
loop_
_entity.id
_entity.type
_entity.pdbx_description
1 polymer ?
#
loop_
_entity_poly.entity_id
_entity_poly.type
_entity_poly.pdbx_seq_one_letter_code
_entity_poly.pdbx_strand_id
1 'polypeptide(L)'
;MNKDTLYVRRKRPTDMLLLAAIYISATLAVALLLGIILYVFVKGIHTVNWAFLTTVTSARKQTTGIAGNLLNTLYIIVITLLIATPIGVGSAIYLNEYAKPGKLVSIIEFTTETLSGIPSIIFGLFGMIFFGETLGFGYSLLTGSFTLVLMVLPLITRNTQEALRTVPDSYRTGALGMGSTKWHMIRTILLPSSMPGIVTGIILALGRMVGESAALLFTAGSDYKLPKFTGAFGDNLAKLAHKAMESGGTLTIELYLQMQKGQYDNAFGIGCVLVIIVLILNLLTKLAANKLRRE
;
A
#
# COMPACT_ATOMS: atom_id res chain seq x y z
N MET A 1 37.79 8.82 41.22
CA MET A 1 38.05 9.40 39.89
C MET A 1 36.72 9.66 39.25
N ASN A 2 36.25 10.91 39.23
CA ASN A 2 34.90 11.33 38.82
C ASN A 2 34.72 11.14 37.31
N LYS A 3 33.75 10.33 36.90
CA LYS A 3 33.42 10.04 35.50
C LYS A 3 32.69 11.18 34.78
N ASP A 4 32.41 12.30 35.45
CA ASP A 4 31.50 13.35 34.95
C ASP A 4 32.21 14.47 34.16
N THR A 5 33.54 14.39 33.94
CA THR A 5 34.31 15.47 33.33
C THR A 5 34.49 15.37 31.81
N LEU A 6 34.00 14.34 31.15
CA LEU A 6 34.22 14.16 29.70
C LEU A 6 33.08 14.73 28.81
N TYR A 7 31.98 15.21 29.35
CA TYR A 7 30.89 15.82 28.62
C TYR A 7 30.61 17.28 29.05
N VAL A 8 31.57 18.16 28.92
CA VAL A 8 31.28 19.60 28.93
C VAL A 8 30.59 19.94 27.61
N ARG A 9 29.23 19.92 27.63
CA ARG A 9 28.38 20.33 26.51
C ARG A 9 28.57 21.84 26.25
N ARG A 10 29.63 22.20 25.51
CA ARG A 10 29.87 23.57 25.08
C ARG A 10 28.77 23.96 24.11
N LYS A 11 27.78 24.74 24.53
CA LYS A 11 26.72 25.29 23.70
C LYS A 11 27.36 26.17 22.63
N ARG A 12 27.55 25.61 21.44
CA ARG A 12 28.01 26.39 20.28
C ARG A 12 26.79 27.08 19.67
N PRO A 13 26.82 28.37 19.34
CA PRO A 13 25.70 29.10 18.75
C PRO A 13 25.26 28.47 17.41
N THR A 14 26.19 27.89 16.66
CA THR A 14 25.89 27.11 15.44
C THR A 14 25.05 25.89 15.70
N ASP A 15 25.25 25.15 16.81
CA ASP A 15 24.47 23.99 17.16
C ASP A 15 23.02 24.37 17.53
N MET A 16 22.84 25.53 18.19
CA MET A 16 21.53 26.06 18.50
C MET A 16 20.77 26.50 17.24
N LEU A 17 21.45 27.12 16.28
CA LEU A 17 20.87 27.50 14.99
C LEU A 17 20.43 26.28 14.18
N LEU A 18 21.28 25.25 14.09
CA LEU A 18 20.96 24.01 13.41
C LEU A 18 19.80 23.30 14.09
N LEU A 19 19.78 23.23 15.41
CA LEU A 19 18.70 22.62 16.18
C LEU A 19 17.37 23.37 15.97
N ALA A 20 17.41 24.71 15.98
CA ALA A 20 16.25 25.54 15.68
C ALA A 20 15.74 25.30 14.24
N ALA A 21 16.64 25.23 13.25
CA ALA A 21 16.28 24.93 11.87
C ALA A 21 15.59 23.55 11.73
N ILE A 22 16.10 22.53 12.43
CA ILE A 22 15.50 21.19 12.46
C ILE A 22 14.07 21.23 13.04
N TYR A 23 13.89 21.90 14.20
CA TYR A 23 12.56 22.01 14.81
C TYR A 23 11.58 22.82 13.95
N ILE A 24 12.02 23.91 13.35
CA ILE A 24 11.19 24.72 12.43
C ILE A 24 10.77 23.88 11.22
N SER A 25 11.72 23.19 10.59
CA SER A 25 11.42 22.32 9.43
C SER A 25 10.46 21.18 9.79
N ALA A 26 10.67 20.52 10.92
CA ALA A 26 9.79 19.46 11.41
C ALA A 26 8.38 20.00 11.72
N THR A 27 8.29 21.14 12.40
CA THR A 27 7.01 21.79 12.73
C THR A 27 6.28 22.22 11.46
N LEU A 28 6.98 22.81 10.49
CA LEU A 28 6.40 23.21 9.21
C LEU A 28 5.87 22.01 8.43
N ALA A 29 6.63 20.91 8.36
CA ALA A 29 6.20 19.69 7.68
C ALA A 29 4.92 19.10 8.31
N VAL A 30 4.88 19.01 9.64
CA VAL A 30 3.69 18.53 10.37
C VAL A 30 2.51 19.48 10.19
N ALA A 31 2.73 20.79 10.29
CA ALA A 31 1.68 21.81 10.13
C ALA A 31 1.08 21.76 8.72
N LEU A 32 1.90 21.62 7.67
CA LEU A 32 1.42 21.49 6.29
C LEU A 32 0.60 20.20 6.11
N LEU A 33 1.07 19.06 6.61
CA LEU A 33 0.36 17.80 6.52
C LEU A 33 -1.01 17.88 7.23
N LEU A 34 -1.03 18.35 8.48
CA LEU A 34 -2.26 18.54 9.24
C LEU A 34 -3.19 19.57 8.59
N GLY A 35 -2.62 20.66 8.05
CA GLY A 35 -3.37 21.68 7.34
C GLY A 35 -4.09 21.14 6.10
N ILE A 36 -3.42 20.32 5.29
CA ILE A 36 -4.01 19.68 4.11
C ILE A 36 -5.13 18.71 4.53
N ILE A 37 -4.87 17.85 5.51
CA ILE A 37 -5.88 16.91 6.01
C ILE A 37 -7.10 17.68 6.53
N LEU A 38 -6.89 18.66 7.40
CA LEU A 38 -7.96 19.46 7.97
C LEU A 38 -8.77 20.22 6.89
N TYR A 39 -8.08 20.78 5.89
CA TYR A 39 -8.74 21.46 4.76
C TYR A 39 -9.65 20.50 3.97
N VAL A 40 -9.16 19.29 3.65
CA VAL A 40 -9.96 18.28 2.96
C VAL A 40 -11.17 17.88 3.80
N PHE A 41 -10.99 17.69 5.11
CA PHE A 41 -12.08 17.35 6.02
C PHE A 41 -13.13 18.46 6.12
N VAL A 42 -12.72 19.72 6.34
CA VAL A 42 -13.63 20.85 6.47
C VAL A 42 -14.45 21.04 5.18
N LYS A 43 -13.82 20.87 4.02
CA LYS A 43 -14.52 21.00 2.72
C LYS A 43 -15.37 19.79 2.37
N GLY A 44 -14.93 18.57 2.73
CA GLY A 44 -15.56 17.33 2.27
C GLY A 44 -16.60 16.74 3.22
N ILE A 45 -16.54 17.02 4.53
CA ILE A 45 -17.37 16.33 5.53
C ILE A 45 -18.88 16.55 5.31
N HIS A 46 -19.27 17.71 4.81
CA HIS A 46 -20.67 18.05 4.55
C HIS A 46 -21.29 17.22 3.41
N THR A 47 -20.48 16.76 2.47
CA THR A 47 -20.90 15.89 1.35
C THR A 47 -21.04 14.43 1.80
N VAL A 48 -20.29 14.02 2.81
CA VAL A 48 -20.26 12.63 3.30
C VAL A 48 -21.52 12.38 4.14
N ASN A 49 -22.52 11.76 3.52
CA ASN A 49 -23.73 11.29 4.19
C ASN A 49 -23.94 9.79 3.88
N TRP A 50 -24.88 9.17 4.57
CA TRP A 50 -25.15 7.74 4.39
C TRP A 50 -25.53 7.37 2.93
N ALA A 51 -26.30 8.23 2.27
CA ALA A 51 -26.68 8.05 0.87
C ALA A 51 -25.43 8.09 -0.05
N PHE A 52 -24.52 9.04 0.17
CA PHE A 52 -23.25 9.15 -0.58
C PHE A 52 -22.40 7.88 -0.48
N LEU A 53 -22.33 7.27 0.71
CA LEU A 53 -21.53 6.06 0.95
C LEU A 53 -22.17 4.79 0.39
N THR A 54 -23.54 4.69 0.39
CA THR A 54 -24.24 3.43 0.09
C THR A 54 -24.89 3.39 -1.28
N THR A 55 -25.01 4.53 -1.97
CA THR A 55 -25.59 4.58 -3.32
C THR A 55 -24.50 4.56 -4.38
N VAL A 56 -24.92 4.33 -5.62
CA VAL A 56 -24.09 4.40 -6.82
C VAL A 56 -24.49 5.66 -7.60
N THR A 57 -23.50 6.34 -8.18
CA THR A 57 -23.74 7.49 -9.05
C THR A 57 -24.68 7.09 -10.19
N SER A 58 -25.79 7.83 -10.34
CA SER A 58 -26.78 7.59 -11.39
C SER A 58 -27.30 8.92 -11.94
N ALA A 59 -26.98 9.19 -13.19
CA ALA A 59 -27.53 10.36 -13.89
C ALA A 59 -29.07 10.33 -13.96
N ARG A 60 -29.67 9.13 -14.07
CA ARG A 60 -31.11 8.95 -14.15
C ARG A 60 -31.83 9.25 -12.82
N LYS A 61 -31.20 8.93 -11.69
CA LYS A 61 -31.73 9.14 -10.33
C LYS A 61 -31.20 10.44 -9.69
N GLN A 62 -30.37 11.17 -10.40
CA GLN A 62 -29.64 12.35 -9.87
C GLN A 62 -28.97 12.09 -8.52
N THR A 63 -28.50 10.85 -8.31
CA THR A 63 -27.78 10.48 -7.09
C THR A 63 -26.29 10.47 -7.37
N THR A 64 -25.52 11.09 -6.46
CA THR A 64 -24.06 10.98 -6.41
C THR A 64 -23.70 10.04 -5.26
N GLY A 65 -23.13 8.89 -5.59
CA GLY A 65 -22.76 7.90 -4.58
C GLY A 65 -21.47 7.17 -4.99
N ILE A 66 -20.72 6.72 -3.99
CA ILE A 66 -19.38 6.13 -4.18
C ILE A 66 -19.32 4.64 -3.82
N ALA A 67 -20.43 4.00 -3.54
CA ALA A 67 -20.46 2.60 -3.09
C ALA A 67 -19.74 1.64 -4.05
N GLY A 68 -19.93 1.82 -5.37
CA GLY A 68 -19.24 1.01 -6.37
C GLY A 68 -17.74 1.21 -6.38
N ASN A 69 -17.30 2.47 -6.31
CA ASN A 69 -15.88 2.82 -6.28
C ASN A 69 -15.19 2.35 -4.98
N LEU A 70 -15.91 2.41 -3.85
CA LEU A 70 -15.45 1.88 -2.57
C LEU A 70 -15.19 0.37 -2.66
N LEU A 71 -16.16 -0.38 -3.18
CA LEU A 71 -16.05 -1.82 -3.36
C LEU A 71 -14.89 -2.17 -4.31
N ASN A 72 -14.81 -1.49 -5.46
CA ASN A 72 -13.74 -1.71 -6.44
C ASN A 72 -12.35 -1.42 -5.83
N THR A 73 -12.22 -0.36 -5.02
CA THR A 73 -10.96 -0.04 -4.31
C THR A 73 -10.55 -1.17 -3.38
N LEU A 74 -11.48 -1.66 -2.55
CA LEU A 74 -11.20 -2.78 -1.64
C LEU A 74 -10.86 -4.06 -2.42
N TYR A 75 -11.53 -4.29 -3.53
CA TYR A 75 -11.30 -5.45 -4.40
C TYR A 75 -9.88 -5.47 -4.95
N ILE A 76 -9.45 -4.37 -5.56
CA ILE A 76 -8.09 -4.22 -6.11
C ILE A 76 -7.05 -4.39 -5.00
N ILE A 77 -7.25 -3.77 -3.83
CA ILE A 77 -6.32 -3.89 -2.69
C ILE A 77 -6.16 -5.34 -2.26
N VAL A 78 -7.29 -6.05 -2.07
CA VAL A 78 -7.26 -7.44 -1.60
C VAL A 78 -6.56 -8.35 -2.62
N ILE A 79 -6.92 -8.27 -3.90
CA ILE A 79 -6.29 -9.09 -4.96
C ILE A 79 -4.79 -8.78 -5.04
N THR A 80 -4.43 -7.51 -5.06
CA THR A 80 -3.02 -7.09 -5.13
C THR A 80 -2.22 -7.63 -3.96
N LEU A 81 -2.71 -7.51 -2.73
CA LEU A 81 -2.01 -7.99 -1.53
C LEU A 81 -1.92 -9.50 -1.48
N LEU A 82 -2.97 -10.22 -1.88
CA LEU A 82 -2.96 -11.69 -1.93
C LEU A 82 -1.87 -12.23 -2.87
N ILE A 83 -1.54 -11.48 -3.92
CA ILE A 83 -0.52 -11.87 -4.89
C ILE A 83 0.84 -11.29 -4.48
N ALA A 84 0.92 -9.98 -4.23
CA ALA A 84 2.18 -9.28 -4.00
C ALA A 84 2.85 -9.66 -2.68
N THR A 85 2.07 -9.92 -1.61
CA THR A 85 2.65 -10.22 -0.30
C THR A 85 3.41 -11.56 -0.28
N PRO A 86 2.82 -12.71 -0.70
CA PRO A 86 3.57 -13.96 -0.69
C PRO A 86 4.75 -13.94 -1.64
N ILE A 87 4.62 -13.32 -2.82
CA ILE A 87 5.73 -13.22 -3.78
C ILE A 87 6.84 -12.31 -3.23
N GLY A 88 6.50 -11.14 -2.71
CA GLY A 88 7.47 -10.17 -2.18
C GLY A 88 8.20 -10.69 -0.95
N VAL A 89 7.47 -11.28 0.00
CA VAL A 89 8.08 -11.89 1.20
C VAL A 89 8.93 -13.10 0.82
N GLY A 90 8.43 -13.98 -0.06
CA GLY A 90 9.18 -15.15 -0.55
C GLY A 90 10.48 -14.75 -1.28
N SER A 91 10.39 -13.72 -2.15
CA SER A 91 11.56 -13.18 -2.85
C SER A 91 12.60 -12.60 -1.87
N ALA A 92 12.14 -11.86 -0.87
CA ALA A 92 13.01 -11.30 0.16
C ALA A 92 13.72 -12.38 0.99
N ILE A 93 13.00 -13.43 1.39
CA ILE A 93 13.57 -14.58 2.09
C ILE A 93 14.62 -15.26 1.21
N TYR A 94 14.31 -15.50 -0.07
CA TYR A 94 15.26 -16.11 -0.99
C TYR A 94 16.53 -15.25 -1.11
N LEU A 95 16.40 -13.97 -1.35
CA LEU A 95 17.53 -13.06 -1.55
C LEU A 95 18.39 -12.89 -0.27
N ASN A 96 17.76 -12.90 0.91
CA ASN A 96 18.47 -12.69 2.16
C ASN A 96 19.08 -13.97 2.74
N GLU A 97 18.39 -15.10 2.62
CA GLU A 97 18.78 -16.32 3.33
C GLU A 97 19.38 -17.40 2.40
N TYR A 98 18.98 -17.49 1.14
CA TYR A 98 19.41 -18.56 0.23
C TYR A 98 20.39 -18.10 -0.84
N ALA A 99 20.20 -16.91 -1.36
CA ALA A 99 21.02 -16.42 -2.46
C ALA A 99 22.46 -16.15 -2.01
N LYS A 100 23.43 -16.63 -2.79
CA LYS A 100 24.84 -16.31 -2.57
C LYS A 100 25.12 -14.93 -3.20
N PRO A 101 25.92 -14.08 -2.55
CA PRO A 101 26.38 -12.83 -3.15
C PRO A 101 26.98 -13.08 -4.53
N GLY A 102 26.47 -12.38 -5.56
CA GLY A 102 26.92 -12.57 -6.93
C GLY A 102 26.18 -11.71 -7.94
N LYS A 103 26.56 -11.81 -9.22
CA LYS A 103 26.00 -11.00 -10.31
C LYS A 103 24.48 -11.07 -10.41
N LEU A 104 23.89 -12.26 -10.20
CA LEU A 104 22.45 -12.47 -10.30
C LEU A 104 21.69 -11.71 -9.20
N VAL A 105 22.16 -11.77 -7.95
CA VAL A 105 21.57 -11.01 -6.85
C VAL A 105 21.66 -9.52 -7.11
N SER A 106 22.83 -9.04 -7.55
CA SER A 106 23.05 -7.63 -7.88
C SER A 106 22.11 -7.16 -9.01
N ILE A 107 21.86 -7.99 -10.03
CA ILE A 107 20.90 -7.65 -11.10
C ILE A 107 19.49 -7.56 -10.56
N ILE A 108 19.06 -8.50 -9.71
CA ILE A 108 17.71 -8.48 -9.12
C ILE A 108 17.54 -7.25 -8.24
N GLU A 109 18.51 -6.95 -7.38
CA GLU A 109 18.47 -5.76 -6.50
C GLU A 109 18.43 -4.47 -7.33
N PHE A 110 19.29 -4.35 -8.35
CA PHE A 110 19.30 -3.21 -9.27
C PHE A 110 17.97 -3.05 -10.01
N THR A 111 17.40 -4.15 -10.52
CA THR A 111 16.11 -4.12 -11.21
C THR A 111 14.98 -3.70 -10.27
N THR A 112 14.97 -4.23 -9.04
CA THR A 112 13.99 -3.88 -8.01
C THR A 112 14.07 -2.39 -7.65
N GLU A 113 15.29 -1.86 -7.53
CA GLU A 113 15.52 -0.44 -7.25
C GLU A 113 15.08 0.45 -8.42
N THR A 114 15.41 0.06 -9.65
CA THR A 114 15.00 0.76 -10.88
C THR A 114 13.49 0.79 -11.02
N LEU A 115 12.80 -0.33 -10.82
CA LEU A 115 11.33 -0.41 -10.84
C LEU A 115 10.67 0.54 -9.83
N SER A 116 11.28 0.72 -8.66
CA SER A 116 10.76 1.66 -7.65
C SER A 116 10.77 3.12 -8.09
N GLY A 117 11.64 3.49 -9.04
CA GLY A 117 11.79 4.84 -9.57
C GLY A 117 10.92 5.15 -10.80
N ILE A 118 10.28 4.14 -11.39
CA ILE A 118 9.45 4.34 -12.60
C ILE A 118 8.15 5.08 -12.25
N PRO A 119 7.76 6.13 -13.01
CA PRO A 119 6.48 6.80 -12.84
C PRO A 119 5.29 5.84 -13.00
N SER A 120 4.26 5.98 -12.15
CA SER A 120 3.11 5.06 -12.12
C SER A 120 2.34 5.00 -13.44
N ILE A 121 2.31 6.09 -14.21
CA ILE A 121 1.67 6.14 -15.53
C ILE A 121 2.30 5.14 -16.51
N ILE A 122 3.62 4.91 -16.44
CA ILE A 122 4.32 3.95 -17.28
C ILE A 122 3.90 2.51 -16.93
N PHE A 123 3.73 2.21 -15.63
CA PHE A 123 3.14 0.94 -15.22
C PHE A 123 1.71 0.76 -15.73
N GLY A 124 0.93 1.84 -15.76
CA GLY A 124 -0.42 1.84 -16.32
C GLY A 124 -0.43 1.50 -17.79
N LEU A 125 0.43 2.14 -18.59
CA LEU A 125 0.58 1.86 -20.03
C LEU A 125 1.06 0.42 -20.27
N PHE A 126 2.08 -0.03 -19.55
CA PHE A 126 2.54 -1.41 -19.62
C PHE A 126 1.44 -2.40 -19.24
N GLY A 127 0.74 -2.16 -18.16
CA GLY A 127 -0.35 -3.01 -17.66
C GLY A 127 -1.50 -3.11 -18.66
N MET A 128 -1.87 -1.99 -19.30
CA MET A 128 -2.89 -1.96 -20.34
C MET A 128 -2.48 -2.83 -21.54
N ILE A 129 -1.28 -2.65 -22.05
CA ILE A 129 -0.79 -3.38 -23.23
C ILE A 129 -0.57 -4.86 -22.90
N PHE A 130 0.14 -5.15 -21.81
CA PHE A 130 0.54 -6.51 -21.48
C PHE A 130 -0.61 -7.33 -20.88
N PHE A 131 -1.22 -6.87 -19.79
CA PHE A 131 -2.30 -7.60 -19.14
C PHE A 131 -3.64 -7.42 -19.87
N GLY A 132 -3.94 -6.19 -20.30
CA GLY A 132 -5.21 -5.86 -20.93
C GLY A 132 -5.30 -6.43 -22.36
N GLU A 133 -4.38 -6.12 -23.23
CA GLU A 133 -4.45 -6.50 -24.65
C GLU A 133 -3.79 -7.86 -24.91
N THR A 134 -2.52 -8.07 -24.48
CA THR A 134 -1.79 -9.31 -24.82
C THR A 134 -2.35 -10.53 -24.10
N LEU A 135 -2.70 -10.41 -22.79
CA LEU A 135 -3.33 -11.50 -22.04
C LEU A 135 -4.86 -11.51 -22.16
N GLY A 136 -5.45 -10.50 -22.80
CA GLY A 136 -6.88 -10.45 -23.08
C GLY A 136 -7.78 -10.13 -21.89
N PHE A 137 -7.25 -9.59 -20.79
CA PHE A 137 -8.09 -9.24 -19.61
C PHE A 137 -8.86 -7.92 -19.80
N GLY A 138 -8.56 -7.15 -20.84
CA GLY A 138 -9.19 -5.87 -21.14
C GLY A 138 -9.04 -4.85 -20.01
N TYR A 139 -9.91 -3.84 -20.01
CA TYR A 139 -10.07 -2.94 -18.88
C TYR A 139 -10.80 -3.69 -17.75
N SER A 140 -10.09 -4.07 -16.70
CA SER A 140 -10.66 -4.85 -15.60
C SER A 140 -9.97 -4.59 -14.27
N LEU A 141 -10.68 -4.89 -13.18
CA LEU A 141 -10.09 -4.85 -11.83
C LEU A 141 -8.87 -5.77 -11.73
N LEU A 142 -8.88 -6.88 -12.47
CA LEU A 142 -7.77 -7.83 -12.51
C LEU A 142 -6.53 -7.23 -13.18
N THR A 143 -6.69 -6.58 -14.34
CA THR A 143 -5.61 -5.85 -15.04
C THR A 143 -5.02 -4.78 -14.14
N GLY A 144 -5.87 -4.00 -13.45
CA GLY A 144 -5.43 -3.01 -12.46
C GLY A 144 -4.68 -3.64 -11.31
N SER A 145 -5.17 -4.76 -10.76
CA SER A 145 -4.52 -5.47 -9.65
C SER A 145 -3.14 -6.00 -10.03
N PHE A 146 -2.98 -6.65 -11.18
CA PHE A 146 -1.68 -7.12 -11.64
C PHE A 146 -0.69 -5.97 -11.88
N THR A 147 -1.18 -4.85 -12.40
CA THR A 147 -0.35 -3.65 -12.57
C THR A 147 0.13 -3.12 -11.22
N LEU A 148 -0.75 -3.06 -10.22
CA LEU A 148 -0.37 -2.67 -8.87
C LEU A 148 0.56 -3.68 -8.21
N VAL A 149 0.41 -4.98 -8.48
CA VAL A 149 1.37 -6.01 -8.00
C VAL A 149 2.78 -5.64 -8.44
N LEU A 150 2.99 -5.33 -9.72
CA LEU A 150 4.31 -4.93 -10.22
C LEU A 150 4.85 -3.69 -9.51
N MET A 151 3.99 -2.72 -9.22
CA MET A 151 4.37 -1.48 -8.55
C MET A 151 4.74 -1.65 -7.07
N VAL A 152 4.04 -2.52 -6.35
CA VAL A 152 4.23 -2.68 -4.89
C VAL A 152 5.18 -3.82 -4.53
N LEU A 153 5.43 -4.74 -5.46
CA LEU A 153 6.33 -5.88 -5.25
C LEU A 153 7.73 -5.44 -4.80
N PRO A 154 8.41 -4.49 -5.47
CA PRO A 154 9.72 -3.99 -5.03
C PRO A 154 9.67 -3.44 -3.60
N LEU A 155 8.63 -2.70 -3.26
CA LEU A 155 8.46 -2.08 -1.95
C LEU A 155 8.33 -3.14 -0.85
N ILE A 156 7.47 -4.15 -1.05
CA ILE A 156 7.27 -5.25 -0.09
C ILE A 156 8.55 -6.07 0.04
N THR A 157 9.20 -6.41 -1.08
CA THR A 157 10.45 -7.19 -1.08
C THR A 157 11.54 -6.46 -0.30
N ARG A 158 11.78 -5.18 -0.58
CA ARG A 158 12.84 -4.40 0.06
C ARG A 158 12.60 -4.22 1.56
N ASN A 159 11.40 -3.81 1.97
CA ASN A 159 11.07 -3.68 3.39
C ASN A 159 11.20 -5.02 4.14
N THR A 160 10.84 -6.13 3.49
CA THR A 160 11.00 -7.47 4.08
C THR A 160 12.47 -7.85 4.21
N GLN A 161 13.31 -7.57 3.20
CA GLN A 161 14.76 -7.79 3.29
C GLN A 161 15.37 -6.97 4.43
N GLU A 162 15.02 -5.68 4.54
CA GLU A 162 15.49 -4.82 5.63
C GLU A 162 15.06 -5.37 7.00
N ALA A 163 13.80 -5.81 7.12
CA ALA A 163 13.29 -6.42 8.34
C ALA A 163 14.04 -7.70 8.72
N LEU A 164 14.35 -8.57 7.76
CA LEU A 164 15.15 -9.77 7.99
C LEU A 164 16.59 -9.45 8.39
N ARG A 165 17.18 -8.40 7.84
CA ARG A 165 18.55 -7.94 8.18
C ARG A 165 18.66 -7.35 9.59
N THR A 166 17.57 -6.86 10.17
CA THR A 166 17.57 -6.36 11.57
C THR A 166 17.63 -7.48 12.61
N VAL A 167 17.34 -8.73 12.23
CA VAL A 167 17.43 -9.89 13.13
C VAL A 167 18.90 -10.24 13.35
N PRO A 168 19.40 -10.27 14.62
CA PRO A 168 20.80 -10.57 14.92
C PRO A 168 21.27 -11.94 14.36
N ASP A 169 22.49 -11.99 13.84
CA ASP A 169 23.06 -13.24 13.29
C ASP A 169 23.22 -14.35 14.32
N SER A 170 23.28 -14.01 15.62
CA SER A 170 23.29 -14.98 16.71
C SER A 170 22.07 -15.92 16.71
N TYR A 171 20.91 -15.45 16.22
CA TYR A 171 19.73 -16.30 16.08
C TYR A 171 19.92 -17.35 14.96
N ARG A 172 20.57 -16.95 13.86
CA ARG A 172 20.88 -17.86 12.76
C ARG A 172 21.90 -18.93 13.18
N THR A 173 23.03 -18.48 13.73
CA THR A 173 24.10 -19.37 14.16
C THR A 173 23.68 -20.27 15.31
N GLY A 174 22.90 -19.75 16.29
CA GLY A 174 22.38 -20.54 17.40
C GLY A 174 21.42 -21.63 16.96
N ALA A 175 20.45 -21.32 16.09
CA ALA A 175 19.50 -22.28 15.57
C ALA A 175 20.20 -23.39 14.74
N LEU A 176 21.09 -23.02 13.86
CA LEU A 176 21.86 -24.00 13.05
C LEU A 176 22.80 -24.83 13.91
N GLY A 177 23.44 -24.23 14.94
CA GLY A 177 24.29 -24.95 15.89
C GLY A 177 23.55 -25.98 16.73
N MET A 178 22.25 -25.76 16.98
CA MET A 178 21.36 -26.73 17.63
C MET A 178 20.80 -27.80 16.68
N GLY A 179 21.26 -27.84 15.40
CA GLY A 179 20.83 -28.82 14.41
C GLY A 179 19.50 -28.48 13.69
N SER A 180 19.02 -27.28 13.83
CA SER A 180 17.81 -26.84 13.10
C SER A 180 18.08 -26.78 11.59
N THR A 181 17.09 -27.19 10.78
CA THR A 181 17.15 -26.95 9.33
C THR A 181 16.95 -25.47 9.01
N LYS A 182 17.52 -25.01 7.89
CA LYS A 182 17.40 -23.62 7.46
C LYS A 182 15.94 -23.15 7.33
N TRP A 183 15.09 -24.00 6.77
CA TRP A 183 13.66 -23.69 6.64
C TRP A 183 12.94 -23.57 8.00
N HIS A 184 13.26 -24.46 8.93
CA HIS A 184 12.72 -24.41 10.29
C HIS A 184 13.12 -23.10 11.00
N MET A 185 14.42 -22.77 10.93
CA MET A 185 14.94 -21.49 11.47
C MET A 185 14.21 -20.28 10.87
N ILE A 186 14.01 -20.25 9.54
CA ILE A 186 13.31 -19.13 8.88
C ILE A 186 11.88 -19.01 9.40
N ARG A 187 11.14 -20.13 9.40
CA ARG A 187 9.71 -20.12 9.74
C ARG A 187 9.44 -19.84 11.22
N THR A 188 10.27 -20.36 12.12
CA THR A 188 10.02 -20.32 13.59
C THR A 188 10.75 -19.19 14.30
N ILE A 189 11.84 -18.66 13.72
CA ILE A 189 12.65 -17.64 14.38
C ILE A 189 12.69 -16.34 13.54
N LEU A 190 13.16 -16.41 12.30
CA LEU A 190 13.43 -15.20 11.52
C LEU A 190 12.14 -14.50 11.10
N LEU A 191 11.17 -15.21 10.55
CA LEU A 191 9.89 -14.62 10.12
C LEU A 191 9.12 -13.98 11.27
N PRO A 192 8.89 -14.67 12.42
CA PRO A 192 8.23 -14.03 13.56
C PRO A 192 8.99 -12.82 14.10
N SER A 193 10.32 -12.89 14.16
CA SER A 193 11.17 -11.79 14.65
C SER A 193 11.14 -10.57 13.71
N SER A 194 11.04 -10.78 12.39
CA SER A 194 10.98 -9.72 11.37
C SER A 194 9.56 -9.23 11.07
N MET A 195 8.53 -9.88 11.62
CA MET A 195 7.11 -9.56 11.32
C MET A 195 6.76 -8.08 11.47
N PRO A 196 7.22 -7.33 12.50
CA PRO A 196 6.91 -5.90 12.62
C PRO A 196 7.37 -5.07 11.41
N GLY A 197 8.55 -5.39 10.87
CA GLY A 197 9.08 -4.72 9.67
C GLY A 197 8.34 -5.13 8.39
N ILE A 198 8.01 -6.42 8.25
CA ILE A 198 7.21 -6.94 7.12
C ILE A 198 5.86 -6.25 7.07
N VAL A 199 5.17 -6.17 8.21
CA VAL A 199 3.87 -5.49 8.31
C VAL A 199 3.99 -4.00 7.98
N THR A 200 5.06 -3.33 8.41
CA THR A 200 5.33 -1.94 8.03
C THR A 200 5.44 -1.80 6.51
N GLY A 201 6.14 -2.71 5.84
CA GLY A 201 6.22 -2.76 4.38
C GLY A 201 4.84 -2.93 3.70
N ILE A 202 3.98 -3.78 4.25
CA ILE A 202 2.61 -3.97 3.77
C ILE A 202 1.76 -2.70 3.98
N ILE A 203 1.89 -2.01 5.12
CA ILE A 203 1.20 -0.74 5.40
C ILE A 203 1.61 0.34 4.38
N LEU A 204 2.90 0.45 4.08
CA LEU A 204 3.40 1.38 3.07
C LEU A 204 2.87 1.04 1.67
N ALA A 205 2.82 -0.24 1.32
CA ALA A 205 2.23 -0.71 0.06
C ALA A 205 0.73 -0.39 -0.02
N LEU A 206 -0.03 -0.58 1.08
CA LEU A 206 -1.44 -0.20 1.18
C LEU A 206 -1.65 1.30 0.91
N GLY A 207 -0.88 2.16 1.57
CA GLY A 207 -0.96 3.60 1.37
C GLY A 207 -0.71 4.01 -0.08
N ARG A 208 0.29 3.38 -0.73
CA ARG A 208 0.59 3.60 -2.16
C ARG A 208 -0.55 3.14 -3.06
N MET A 209 -1.14 1.96 -2.82
CA MET A 209 -2.24 1.42 -3.62
C MET A 209 -3.51 2.27 -3.52
N VAL A 210 -3.87 2.69 -2.31
CA VAL A 210 -5.07 3.52 -2.10
C VAL A 210 -4.94 4.87 -2.78
N GLY A 211 -3.73 5.44 -2.84
CA GLY A 211 -3.46 6.72 -3.49
C GLY A 211 -3.29 6.65 -5.01
N GLU A 212 -3.23 5.44 -5.59
CA GLU A 212 -2.91 5.29 -7.01
C GLU A 212 -4.12 5.58 -7.90
N SER A 213 -3.96 6.52 -8.83
CA SER A 213 -4.97 6.86 -9.82
C SER A 213 -4.47 6.71 -11.25
N ALA A 214 -3.22 7.13 -11.53
CA ALA A 214 -2.71 7.21 -12.87
C ALA A 214 -2.59 5.83 -13.55
N ALA A 215 -1.99 4.85 -12.88
CA ALA A 215 -1.89 3.50 -13.42
C ALA A 215 -3.27 2.83 -13.58
N LEU A 216 -4.15 3.03 -12.59
CA LEU A 216 -5.47 2.41 -12.59
C LEU A 216 -6.43 3.01 -13.61
N LEU A 217 -6.28 4.28 -13.96
CA LEU A 217 -7.08 4.93 -15.01
C LEU A 217 -6.89 4.23 -16.35
N PHE A 218 -5.67 3.75 -16.64
CA PHE A 218 -5.36 3.04 -17.89
C PHE A 218 -5.67 1.54 -17.85
N THR A 219 -5.88 0.95 -16.68
CA THR A 219 -5.96 -0.51 -16.53
C THR A 219 -7.28 -1.01 -15.97
N ALA A 220 -7.80 -0.38 -14.93
CA ALA A 220 -9.03 -0.82 -14.27
C ALA A 220 -10.31 -0.24 -14.89
N GLY A 221 -10.18 0.94 -15.52
CA GLY A 221 -11.32 1.65 -16.08
C GLY A 221 -12.07 2.49 -15.06
N SER A 222 -13.32 2.90 -15.37
CA SER A 222 -14.07 3.86 -14.55
C SER A 222 -15.51 3.44 -14.22
N ASP A 223 -15.88 2.17 -14.41
CA ASP A 223 -17.23 1.69 -14.09
C ASP A 223 -17.44 1.56 -12.57
N TYR A 224 -18.65 1.87 -12.11
CA TYR A 224 -19.03 1.88 -10.69
C TYR A 224 -20.17 0.93 -10.33
N LYS A 225 -20.49 -0.06 -11.21
CA LYS A 225 -21.56 -1.02 -10.96
C LYS A 225 -21.26 -1.92 -9.77
N LEU A 226 -22.26 -2.09 -8.90
CA LEU A 226 -22.21 -3.05 -7.81
C LEU A 226 -22.58 -4.45 -8.30
N PRO A 227 -21.92 -5.50 -7.83
CA PRO A 227 -22.35 -6.87 -8.08
C PRO A 227 -23.70 -7.11 -7.41
N LYS A 228 -24.63 -7.74 -8.13
CA LYS A 228 -25.91 -8.16 -7.57
C LYS A 228 -25.75 -9.52 -6.91
N PHE A 229 -25.64 -9.53 -5.59
CA PHE A 229 -25.62 -10.76 -4.81
C PHE A 229 -27.04 -11.32 -4.73
N THR A 230 -27.30 -12.40 -5.45
CA THR A 230 -28.58 -13.15 -5.43
C THR A 230 -28.24 -14.61 -5.57
N GLY A 231 -28.58 -15.44 -4.58
CA GLY A 231 -28.42 -16.87 -4.69
C GLY A 231 -27.52 -17.52 -3.62
N ALA A 232 -27.17 -18.78 -3.84
CA ALA A 232 -26.36 -19.58 -2.96
C ALA A 232 -24.90 -19.04 -2.86
N PHE A 233 -24.17 -19.45 -1.84
CA PHE A 233 -22.79 -18.99 -1.57
C PHE A 233 -21.85 -19.21 -2.77
N GLY A 234 -21.99 -20.35 -3.49
CA GLY A 234 -21.19 -20.66 -4.68
C GLY A 234 -21.44 -19.69 -5.85
N ASP A 235 -22.70 -19.30 -6.09
CA ASP A 235 -23.05 -18.33 -7.14
C ASP A 235 -22.50 -16.94 -6.83
N ASN A 236 -22.48 -16.57 -5.57
CA ASN A 236 -21.92 -15.29 -5.15
C ASN A 236 -20.39 -15.27 -5.30
N LEU A 237 -19.70 -16.39 -5.04
CA LEU A 237 -18.27 -16.51 -5.26
C LEU A 237 -17.91 -16.41 -6.76
N ALA A 238 -18.70 -17.08 -7.62
CA ALA A 238 -18.54 -16.98 -9.07
C ALA A 238 -18.77 -15.54 -9.57
N LYS A 239 -19.75 -14.82 -9.04
CA LYS A 239 -20.01 -13.40 -9.35
C LYS A 239 -18.87 -12.51 -8.88
N LEU A 240 -18.28 -12.79 -7.73
CA LEU A 240 -17.09 -12.09 -7.27
C LEU A 240 -15.90 -12.32 -8.21
N ALA A 241 -15.66 -13.56 -8.64
CA ALA A 241 -14.61 -13.86 -9.61
C ALA A 241 -14.87 -13.17 -10.97
N HIS A 242 -16.11 -13.18 -11.45
CA HIS A 242 -16.52 -12.48 -12.67
C HIS A 242 -16.32 -10.96 -12.55
N LYS A 243 -16.62 -10.37 -11.38
CA LYS A 243 -16.42 -8.95 -11.12
C LYS A 243 -14.95 -8.53 -11.28
N ALA A 244 -14.00 -9.41 -10.97
CA ALA A 244 -12.57 -9.14 -11.17
C ALA A 244 -12.22 -8.90 -12.65
N MET A 245 -12.96 -9.49 -13.58
CA MET A 245 -12.78 -9.34 -15.03
C MET A 245 -13.60 -8.18 -15.61
N GLU A 246 -14.38 -7.49 -14.81
CA GLU A 246 -15.13 -6.30 -15.23
C GLU A 246 -14.32 -5.03 -15.00
N SER A 247 -14.62 -4.00 -15.80
CA SER A 247 -14.13 -2.63 -15.56
C SER A 247 -14.64 -2.11 -14.22
N GLY A 248 -13.78 -1.38 -13.49
CA GLY A 248 -14.16 -0.80 -12.22
C GLY A 248 -13.28 0.37 -11.78
N GLY A 249 -13.86 1.56 -11.69
CA GLY A 249 -13.18 2.74 -11.18
C GLY A 249 -12.99 2.68 -9.67
N THR A 250 -11.79 3.05 -9.20
CA THR A 250 -11.50 3.22 -7.77
C THR A 250 -11.97 4.57 -7.26
N LEU A 251 -11.90 4.77 -5.93
CA LEU A 251 -12.19 6.06 -5.30
C LEU A 251 -11.27 7.19 -5.81
N THR A 252 -9.99 6.89 -6.05
CA THR A 252 -9.02 7.87 -6.57
C THR A 252 -9.30 8.25 -8.02
N ILE A 253 -9.74 7.30 -8.83
CA ILE A 253 -10.19 7.58 -10.20
C ILE A 253 -11.45 8.47 -10.15
N GLU A 254 -12.43 8.12 -9.32
CA GLU A 254 -13.66 8.91 -9.20
C GLU A 254 -13.37 10.32 -8.68
N LEU A 255 -12.49 10.47 -7.68
CA LEU A 255 -12.02 11.77 -7.21
C LEU A 255 -11.46 12.61 -8.37
N TYR A 256 -10.57 12.04 -9.16
CA TYR A 256 -9.97 12.69 -10.32
C TYR A 256 -11.04 13.12 -11.35
N LEU A 257 -11.99 12.24 -11.67
CA LEU A 257 -13.07 12.52 -12.61
C LEU A 257 -14.02 13.62 -12.10
N GLN A 258 -14.32 13.63 -10.80
CA GLN A 258 -15.16 14.69 -10.19
C GLN A 258 -14.45 16.06 -10.23
N MET A 259 -13.13 16.07 -9.99
CA MET A 259 -12.31 17.28 -10.14
C MET A 259 -12.34 17.80 -11.58
N GLN A 260 -12.19 16.93 -12.58
CA GLN A 260 -12.26 17.32 -14.00
C GLN A 260 -13.62 17.87 -14.42
N LYS A 261 -14.70 17.35 -13.81
CA LYS A 261 -16.07 17.84 -14.05
C LYS A 261 -16.39 19.14 -13.30
N GLY A 262 -15.46 19.69 -12.51
CA GLY A 262 -15.69 20.86 -11.68
C GLY A 262 -16.59 20.63 -10.45
N GLN A 263 -16.85 19.36 -10.10
CA GLN A 263 -17.68 18.96 -8.95
C GLN A 263 -16.81 18.84 -7.69
N TYR A 264 -16.27 19.96 -7.24
CA TYR A 264 -15.27 19.99 -6.15
C TYR A 264 -15.81 19.47 -4.82
N ASP A 265 -17.08 19.72 -4.50
CA ASP A 265 -17.68 19.27 -3.23
C ASP A 265 -17.68 17.73 -3.16
N ASN A 266 -18.05 17.06 -4.26
CA ASN A 266 -17.99 15.61 -4.36
C ASN A 266 -16.54 15.09 -4.27
N ALA A 267 -15.61 15.76 -4.95
CA ALA A 267 -14.20 15.39 -4.92
C ALA A 267 -13.62 15.51 -3.49
N PHE A 268 -13.92 16.58 -2.75
CA PHE A 268 -13.52 16.72 -1.35
C PHE A 268 -14.19 15.68 -0.45
N GLY A 269 -15.44 15.34 -0.70
CA GLY A 269 -16.15 14.25 -0.02
C GLY A 269 -15.46 12.89 -0.21
N ILE A 270 -15.07 12.56 -1.45
CA ILE A 270 -14.30 11.35 -1.74
C ILE A 270 -12.93 11.39 -1.06
N GLY A 271 -12.23 12.54 -1.10
CA GLY A 271 -10.96 12.74 -0.42
C GLY A 271 -11.06 12.51 1.09
N CYS A 272 -12.12 13.00 1.73
CA CYS A 272 -12.39 12.74 3.14
C CYS A 272 -12.55 11.24 3.42
N VAL A 273 -13.34 10.53 2.61
CA VAL A 273 -13.53 9.08 2.72
C VAL A 273 -12.22 8.33 2.51
N LEU A 274 -11.40 8.72 1.52
CA LEU A 274 -10.08 8.11 1.28
C LEU A 274 -9.16 8.23 2.50
N VAL A 275 -9.08 9.41 3.11
CA VAL A 275 -8.28 9.60 4.33
C VAL A 275 -8.76 8.68 5.46
N ILE A 276 -10.08 8.58 5.66
CA ILE A 276 -10.66 7.68 6.67
C ILE A 276 -10.31 6.22 6.38
N ILE A 277 -10.43 5.78 5.12
CA ILE A 277 -10.08 4.41 4.73
C ILE A 277 -8.61 4.10 5.01
N VAL A 278 -7.71 5.00 4.63
CA VAL A 278 -6.27 4.82 4.89
C VAL A 278 -6.00 4.70 6.39
N LEU A 279 -6.62 5.54 7.21
CA LEU A 279 -6.48 5.47 8.67
C LEU A 279 -7.00 4.14 9.23
N ILE A 280 -8.17 3.69 8.77
CA ILE A 280 -8.76 2.40 9.20
C ILE A 280 -7.87 1.23 8.78
N LEU A 281 -7.43 1.18 7.52
CA LEU A 281 -6.57 0.12 7.00
C LEU A 281 -5.24 0.06 7.77
N ASN A 282 -4.61 1.20 8.02
CA ASN A 282 -3.39 1.28 8.82
C ASN A 282 -3.59 0.79 10.25
N LEU A 283 -4.71 1.16 10.88
CA LEU A 283 -5.05 0.71 12.23
C LEU A 283 -5.29 -0.80 12.26
N LEU A 284 -6.08 -1.33 11.34
CA LEU A 284 -6.38 -2.76 11.23
C LEU A 284 -5.10 -3.58 11.01
N THR A 285 -4.24 -3.13 10.10
CA THR A 285 -2.98 -3.82 9.81
C THR A 285 -2.06 -3.81 11.04
N LYS A 286 -1.97 -2.67 11.75
CA LYS A 286 -1.19 -2.56 12.99
C LYS A 286 -1.74 -3.45 14.12
N LEU A 287 -3.05 -3.53 14.25
CA LEU A 287 -3.70 -4.41 15.24
C LEU A 287 -3.45 -5.89 14.91
N ALA A 288 -3.57 -6.28 13.64
CA ALA A 288 -3.27 -7.64 13.19
C ALA A 288 -1.81 -8.01 13.48
N ALA A 289 -0.85 -7.10 13.19
CA ALA A 289 0.56 -7.29 13.48
C ALA A 289 0.84 -7.48 14.98
N ASN A 290 0.22 -6.67 15.82
CA ASN A 290 0.41 -6.76 17.27
C ASN A 290 -0.15 -8.07 17.84
N LYS A 291 -1.21 -8.63 17.24
CA LYS A 291 -1.75 -9.92 17.64
C LYS A 291 -0.80 -11.07 17.27
N LEU A 292 -0.27 -11.06 16.04
CA LEU A 292 0.70 -12.04 15.55
C LEU A 292 2.04 -12.02 16.33
N ARG A 293 2.38 -10.91 16.97
CA ARG A 293 3.60 -10.77 17.77
C ARG A 293 3.46 -11.37 19.18
N ARG A 294 2.22 -11.53 19.68
CA ARG A 294 1.94 -12.02 21.04
C ARG A 294 1.78 -13.54 21.11
N GLU A 295 1.59 -14.19 19.99
CA GLU A 295 1.62 -15.65 19.81
C GLU A 295 3.02 -16.13 19.41
#